data_62b891a24bf2b9e3c8963031e537217f
#
_entry.id   62b891a24bf2b9e3c8963031e537217f
#
_cell.length_a   1.000
_cell.length_b   1.000
_cell.length_c   1.000
_cell.angle_alpha   90.00
_cell.angle_beta   90.00
_cell.angle_gamma   90.00
#
_symmetry.space_group_name_H-M   'P 1'
#
loop_
_entity.id
_entity.type
_entity.pdbx_description
1 polymer ?
#
loop_
_entity_poly.entity_id
_entity_poly.type
_entity_poly.pdbx_seq_one_letter_code
_entity_poly.pdbx_strand_id
1 'polypeptide(L)'
;PKGKVNILDGANFFCYSGHAYALLISDDPDSGITADAKRRALMGVMSGLTTPASGTVMNKSANIVELEPVELRGHRLGIVPQLHAVQPKLDAEQNVLYAMNASNRNFLKPKPVIARELLAKVGFSEATSGVAVGTLPLVQQRLVAIARAISTEAEVLILDEPTRGLNADDEVTVFAALAKLAHTGDPK
;
A
#
# COMPACT_ATOMS: atom_id res chain seq x y z
N PRO A 1 29.93 -23.18 -8.37
CA PRO A 1 28.81 -22.65 -7.59
C PRO A 1 28.62 -21.22 -8.03
N LYS A 2 27.49 -20.91 -8.69
CA LYS A 2 27.09 -19.51 -8.94
C LYS A 2 26.88 -18.90 -7.57
N GLY A 3 27.66 -17.88 -7.20
CA GLY A 3 27.51 -17.17 -5.95
C GLY A 3 26.06 -16.64 -5.82
N LYS A 4 25.55 -16.55 -4.60
CA LYS A 4 24.26 -15.90 -4.35
C LYS A 4 24.36 -14.47 -4.87
N VAL A 5 23.53 -14.13 -5.83
CA VAL A 5 23.43 -12.73 -6.32
C VAL A 5 22.42 -12.01 -5.45
N ASN A 6 22.83 -10.90 -4.84
CA ASN A 6 21.92 -10.04 -4.12
C ASN A 6 21.06 -9.27 -5.13
N ILE A 7 19.75 -9.41 -5.05
CA ILE A 7 18.81 -8.66 -5.92
C ILE A 7 18.80 -7.18 -5.57
N LEU A 8 18.89 -6.86 -4.28
CA LEU A 8 19.09 -5.53 -3.74
C LEU A 8 20.44 -5.53 -3.02
N ASP A 9 21.35 -4.66 -3.43
CA ASP A 9 22.67 -4.51 -2.81
C ASP A 9 22.89 -3.05 -2.43
N GLY A 10 23.25 -2.82 -1.16
CA GLY A 10 23.54 -1.49 -0.64
C GLY A 10 22.35 -0.50 -0.66
N ALA A 11 21.11 -0.98 -0.80
CA ALA A 11 19.93 -0.10 -0.80
C ALA A 11 19.78 0.61 0.54
N ASN A 12 19.81 1.94 0.52
CA ASN A 12 19.71 2.78 1.71
C ASN A 12 18.93 4.05 1.39
N PHE A 13 17.79 4.27 2.05
CA PHE A 13 16.97 5.46 1.92
C PHE A 13 16.12 5.71 3.16
N PHE A 14 15.65 6.94 3.30
CA PHE A 14 14.80 7.36 4.40
C PHE A 14 13.52 8.01 3.85
N CYS A 15 12.40 7.73 4.53
CA CYS A 15 11.12 8.38 4.26
C CYS A 15 10.64 9.10 5.53
N TYR A 16 10.26 10.36 5.39
CA TYR A 16 9.78 11.17 6.49
C TYR A 16 8.25 11.25 6.49
N SER A 17 7.66 11.39 7.67
CA SER A 17 6.21 11.55 7.83
C SER A 17 5.70 12.81 7.10
N GLY A 18 4.49 12.75 6.59
CA GLY A 18 3.86 13.86 5.85
C GLY A 18 4.31 14.01 4.40
N HIS A 19 5.16 13.11 3.89
CA HIS A 19 5.67 13.17 2.53
C HIS A 19 5.27 11.93 1.72
N ALA A 20 5.11 12.13 0.41
CA ALA A 20 4.98 11.06 -0.57
C ALA A 20 6.31 10.93 -1.35
N TYR A 21 6.75 9.71 -1.54
CA TYR A 21 7.99 9.38 -2.24
C TYR A 21 7.68 8.46 -3.42
N ALA A 22 8.38 8.67 -4.53
CA ALA A 22 8.39 7.76 -5.66
C ALA A 22 9.76 7.09 -5.75
N LEU A 23 9.78 5.75 -5.71
CA LEU A 23 10.99 4.96 -5.91
C LEU A 23 11.06 4.52 -7.36
N LEU A 24 12.02 5.05 -8.10
CA LEU A 24 12.29 4.65 -9.48
C LEU A 24 13.29 3.51 -9.48
N ILE A 25 12.89 2.39 -10.09
CA ILE A 25 13.69 1.17 -10.13
C ILE A 25 14.03 0.86 -11.58
N SER A 26 15.32 0.71 -11.87
CA SER A 26 15.84 0.38 -13.20
C SER A 26 16.43 -1.02 -13.25
N ASP A 27 16.50 -1.58 -14.45
CA ASP A 27 17.30 -2.77 -14.73
C ASP A 27 18.77 -2.53 -14.38
N ASP A 28 19.47 -3.59 -14.06
CA ASP A 28 20.91 -3.61 -13.91
C ASP A 28 21.51 -4.44 -15.04
N PRO A 29 22.04 -3.81 -16.09
CA PRO A 29 22.59 -4.50 -17.24
C PRO A 29 23.79 -5.39 -16.89
N ASP A 30 24.60 -5.01 -15.92
CA ASP A 30 25.83 -5.70 -15.57
C ASP A 30 25.56 -7.01 -14.82
N SER A 31 24.57 -7.02 -13.94
CA SER A 31 24.18 -8.22 -13.19
C SER A 31 23.06 -9.02 -13.87
N GLY A 32 22.36 -8.43 -14.84
CA GLY A 32 21.16 -8.99 -15.47
C GLY A 32 19.94 -9.02 -14.55
N ILE A 33 19.95 -8.26 -13.44
CA ILE A 33 18.83 -8.16 -12.52
C ILE A 33 17.82 -7.16 -13.08
N THR A 34 16.60 -7.60 -13.33
CA THR A 34 15.54 -6.75 -13.87
C THR A 34 14.93 -5.82 -12.81
N ALA A 35 14.40 -4.69 -13.25
CA ALA A 35 13.64 -3.76 -12.40
C ALA A 35 12.49 -4.46 -11.68
N ASP A 36 11.80 -5.38 -12.36
CA ASP A 36 10.70 -6.15 -11.78
C ASP A 36 11.18 -7.09 -10.64
N ALA A 37 12.35 -7.71 -10.79
CA ALA A 37 12.94 -8.52 -9.73
C ALA A 37 13.31 -7.66 -8.51
N LYS A 38 13.92 -6.48 -8.72
CA LYS A 38 14.25 -5.53 -7.67
C LYS A 38 13.00 -5.00 -6.96
N ARG A 39 11.96 -4.63 -7.74
CA ARG A 39 10.67 -4.17 -7.23
C ARG A 39 10.03 -5.21 -6.30
N ARG A 40 9.93 -6.46 -6.75
CA ARG A 40 9.36 -7.55 -5.93
C ARG A 40 10.16 -7.80 -4.66
N ALA A 41 11.49 -7.78 -4.74
CA ALA A 41 12.34 -7.95 -3.57
C ALA A 41 12.15 -6.80 -2.58
N LEU A 42 12.12 -5.55 -3.07
CA LEU A 42 11.88 -4.36 -2.24
C LEU A 42 10.50 -4.41 -1.56
N MET A 43 9.45 -4.71 -2.32
CA MET A 43 8.10 -4.85 -1.77
C MET A 43 8.04 -5.96 -0.70
N GLY A 44 8.68 -7.10 -0.94
CA GLY A 44 8.74 -8.19 0.03
C GLY A 44 9.41 -7.79 1.33
N VAL A 45 10.53 -7.08 1.24
CA VAL A 45 11.29 -6.63 2.43
C VAL A 45 10.54 -5.50 3.16
N MET A 46 10.07 -4.48 2.45
CA MET A 46 9.35 -3.34 3.06
C MET A 46 8.02 -3.74 3.70
N SER A 47 7.36 -4.78 3.20
CA SER A 47 6.09 -5.28 3.75
C SER A 47 6.27 -6.31 4.87
N GLY A 48 7.53 -6.68 5.20
CA GLY A 48 7.83 -7.72 6.17
C GLY A 48 7.41 -9.13 5.73
N LEU A 49 7.22 -9.36 4.42
CA LEU A 49 6.95 -10.67 3.86
C LEU A 49 8.24 -11.47 3.60
N THR A 50 9.36 -10.76 3.49
CA THR A 50 10.69 -11.36 3.26
C THR A 50 11.68 -10.73 4.22
N THR A 51 12.43 -11.54 4.94
CA THR A 51 13.54 -11.07 5.77
C THR A 51 14.73 -10.75 4.88
N PRO A 52 15.35 -9.56 4.98
CA PRO A 52 16.57 -9.24 4.24
C PRO A 52 17.72 -10.16 4.66
N ALA A 53 18.61 -10.49 3.73
CA ALA A 53 19.81 -11.29 4.04
C ALA A 53 20.81 -10.54 4.94
N SER A 54 20.82 -9.21 4.83
CA SER A 54 21.60 -8.29 5.68
C SER A 54 20.93 -6.92 5.70
N GLY A 55 21.28 -6.09 6.68
CA GLY A 55 20.66 -4.78 6.87
C GLY A 55 19.34 -4.85 7.64
N THR A 56 18.71 -3.70 7.79
CA THR A 56 17.49 -3.53 8.58
C THR A 56 16.48 -2.66 7.86
N VAL A 57 15.20 -2.92 8.09
CA VAL A 57 14.11 -2.01 7.70
C VAL A 57 13.43 -1.51 8.96
N MET A 58 13.46 -0.21 9.15
CA MET A 58 12.95 0.43 10.37
C MET A 58 11.65 1.17 10.07
N ASN A 59 10.65 0.98 10.92
CA ASN A 59 9.49 1.87 11.03
C ASN A 59 9.58 2.60 12.36
N LYS A 60 9.89 3.89 12.34
CA LYS A 60 10.29 4.67 13.52
C LYS A 60 11.48 3.98 14.22
N SER A 61 11.32 3.61 15.48
CA SER A 61 12.36 2.93 16.27
C SER A 61 12.28 1.39 16.24
N ALA A 62 11.32 0.81 15.53
CA ALA A 62 11.11 -0.63 15.48
C ALA A 62 11.66 -1.25 14.19
N ASN A 63 12.44 -2.33 14.32
CA ASN A 63 12.81 -3.16 13.19
C ASN A 63 11.61 -4.00 12.76
N ILE A 64 11.15 -3.85 11.53
CA ILE A 64 9.89 -4.47 11.08
C ILE A 64 9.94 -6.01 11.07
N VAL A 65 11.13 -6.61 10.98
CA VAL A 65 11.28 -8.07 11.00
C VAL A 65 11.11 -8.68 12.41
N GLU A 66 11.17 -7.83 13.44
CA GLU A 66 11.00 -8.22 14.85
C GLU A 66 9.55 -8.07 15.33
N LEU A 67 8.70 -7.43 14.49
CA LEU A 67 7.28 -7.21 14.81
C LEU A 67 6.43 -8.41 14.42
N GLU A 68 5.42 -8.68 15.23
CA GLU A 68 4.40 -9.66 14.88
C GLU A 68 3.68 -9.26 13.59
N PRO A 69 3.37 -10.21 12.69
CA PRO A 69 2.73 -9.92 11.41
C PRO A 69 1.43 -9.11 11.51
N VAL A 70 0.63 -9.36 12.57
CA VAL A 70 -0.63 -8.63 12.81
C VAL A 70 -0.35 -7.20 13.23
N GLU A 71 0.63 -6.96 14.10
CA GLU A 71 1.04 -5.61 14.49
C GLU A 71 1.56 -4.84 13.27
N LEU A 72 2.47 -5.44 12.51
CA LEU A 72 3.06 -4.77 11.35
C LEU A 72 2.02 -4.43 10.29
N ARG A 73 1.32 -5.43 9.74
CA ARG A 73 0.39 -5.26 8.61
C ARG A 73 -1.03 -4.88 9.02
N GLY A 74 -1.38 -5.05 10.27
CA GLY A 74 -2.69 -4.67 10.81
C GLY A 74 -2.72 -3.28 11.45
N HIS A 75 -1.55 -2.69 11.79
CA HIS A 75 -1.50 -1.45 12.56
C HIS A 75 -0.50 -0.43 12.03
N ARG A 76 0.58 -0.85 11.36
CA ARG A 76 1.65 0.07 10.95
C ARG A 76 1.75 0.30 9.46
N LEU A 77 1.51 -0.75 8.66
CA LEU A 77 1.65 -0.70 7.21
C LEU A 77 0.31 -0.90 6.51
N GLY A 78 -0.03 0.03 5.63
CA GLY A 78 -1.04 -0.17 4.60
C GLY A 78 -0.35 -0.55 3.29
N ILE A 79 -0.78 -1.65 2.67
CA ILE A 79 -0.13 -2.17 1.47
C ILE A 79 -1.15 -2.26 0.34
N VAL A 80 -0.83 -1.63 -0.79
CA VAL A 80 -1.57 -1.77 -2.05
C VAL A 80 -0.69 -2.53 -3.04
N PRO A 81 -0.86 -3.84 -3.18
CA PRO A 81 -0.10 -4.62 -4.14
C PRO A 81 -0.53 -4.31 -5.58
N GLN A 82 0.34 -4.57 -6.55
CA GLN A 82 0.08 -4.38 -7.97
C GLN A 82 -1.16 -5.17 -8.45
N LEU A 83 -1.30 -6.40 -7.98
CA LEU A 83 -2.39 -7.32 -8.33
C LEU A 83 -3.16 -7.74 -7.07
N HIS A 84 -4.43 -8.09 -7.25
CA HIS A 84 -5.29 -8.62 -6.18
C HIS A 84 -5.43 -7.70 -4.95
N ALA A 85 -5.37 -6.38 -5.17
CA ALA A 85 -5.47 -5.39 -4.10
C ALA A 85 -6.88 -5.31 -3.47
N VAL A 86 -7.91 -5.83 -4.15
CA VAL A 86 -9.30 -5.86 -3.71
C VAL A 86 -9.91 -7.25 -3.84
N GLN A 87 -10.98 -7.49 -3.10
CA GLN A 87 -11.84 -8.67 -3.27
C GLN A 87 -12.89 -8.33 -4.34
N PRO A 88 -12.80 -8.88 -5.55
CA PRO A 88 -13.56 -8.38 -6.71
C PRO A 88 -15.07 -8.65 -6.62
N LYS A 89 -15.49 -9.62 -5.82
CA LYS A 89 -16.90 -9.97 -5.62
C LYS A 89 -17.60 -9.16 -4.54
N LEU A 90 -16.84 -8.46 -3.70
CA LEU A 90 -17.35 -7.59 -2.64
C LEU A 90 -17.54 -6.18 -3.20
N ASP A 91 -18.46 -5.42 -2.62
CA ASP A 91 -18.58 -3.99 -2.86
C ASP A 91 -17.46 -3.20 -2.16
N ALA A 92 -17.43 -1.88 -2.36
CA ALA A 92 -16.38 -1.02 -1.83
C ALA A 92 -16.36 -0.99 -0.29
N GLU A 93 -17.52 -0.85 0.36
CA GLU A 93 -17.64 -0.83 1.82
C GLU A 93 -17.18 -2.17 2.40
N GLN A 94 -17.64 -3.28 1.84
CA GLN A 94 -17.27 -4.64 2.26
C GLN A 94 -15.76 -4.89 2.13
N ASN A 95 -15.11 -4.37 1.07
CA ASN A 95 -13.66 -4.46 0.90
C ASN A 95 -12.90 -3.77 2.04
N VAL A 96 -13.34 -2.59 2.45
CA VAL A 96 -12.73 -1.84 3.57
C VAL A 96 -13.01 -2.57 4.89
N LEU A 97 -14.24 -2.98 5.14
CA LEU A 97 -14.64 -3.73 6.34
C LEU A 97 -13.86 -5.04 6.49
N TYR A 98 -13.56 -5.71 5.38
CA TYR A 98 -12.76 -6.94 5.38
C TYR A 98 -11.38 -6.72 6.01
N ALA A 99 -10.68 -5.63 5.62
CA ALA A 99 -9.39 -5.29 6.20
C ALA A 99 -9.49 -4.85 7.66
N MET A 100 -10.50 -4.03 8.00
CA MET A 100 -10.74 -3.60 9.38
C MET A 100 -11.04 -4.78 10.32
N ASN A 101 -11.76 -5.80 9.85
CA ASN A 101 -12.04 -6.99 10.63
C ASN A 101 -10.79 -7.86 10.82
N ALA A 102 -9.94 -7.96 9.81
CA ALA A 102 -8.71 -8.75 9.86
C ALA A 102 -7.61 -8.10 10.72
N SER A 103 -7.66 -6.77 10.94
CA SER A 103 -6.64 -6.04 11.70
C SER A 103 -6.67 -6.31 13.21
N ASN A 104 -7.73 -6.89 13.74
CA ASN A 104 -7.97 -7.06 15.16
C ASN A 104 -7.90 -5.74 15.96
N ARG A 105 -8.20 -4.62 15.32
CA ARG A 105 -8.11 -3.28 15.88
C ARG A 105 -9.46 -2.84 16.48
N ASN A 106 -9.40 -2.11 17.59
CA ASN A 106 -10.58 -1.45 18.16
C ASN A 106 -10.74 -0.07 17.52
N PHE A 107 -11.96 0.25 17.10
CA PHE A 107 -12.29 1.51 16.47
C PHE A 107 -13.27 2.31 17.35
N LEU A 108 -13.08 3.63 17.39
CA LEU A 108 -13.92 4.52 18.20
C LEU A 108 -15.32 4.74 17.62
N LYS A 109 -15.47 4.61 16.30
CA LYS A 109 -16.73 4.71 15.56
C LYS A 109 -17.13 3.34 15.01
N PRO A 110 -18.42 3.13 14.68
CA PRO A 110 -18.84 1.94 13.95
C PRO A 110 -18.06 1.76 12.63
N LYS A 111 -17.52 0.58 12.40
CA LYS A 111 -16.70 0.28 11.21
C LYS A 111 -17.34 0.70 9.88
N PRO A 112 -18.66 0.49 9.63
CA PRO A 112 -19.30 0.95 8.39
C PRO A 112 -19.25 2.46 8.19
N VAL A 113 -19.32 3.24 9.27
CA VAL A 113 -19.19 4.69 9.20
C VAL A 113 -17.76 5.07 8.76
N ILE A 114 -16.77 4.47 9.40
CA ILE A 114 -15.36 4.71 9.05
C ILE A 114 -15.10 4.29 7.60
N ALA A 115 -15.61 3.14 7.16
CA ALA A 115 -15.41 2.66 5.80
C ALA A 115 -15.93 3.67 4.75
N ARG A 116 -17.13 4.21 4.94
CA ARG A 116 -17.70 5.25 4.06
C ARG A 116 -16.90 6.55 4.11
N GLU A 117 -16.48 7.00 5.30
CA GLU A 117 -15.63 8.20 5.44
C GLU A 117 -14.30 8.04 4.68
N LEU A 118 -13.67 6.85 4.73
CA LEU A 118 -12.42 6.57 4.03
C LEU A 118 -12.61 6.49 2.51
N LEU A 119 -13.67 5.87 2.04
CA LEU A 119 -14.02 5.83 0.61
C LEU A 119 -14.25 7.25 0.07
N ALA A 120 -15.01 8.09 0.78
CA ALA A 120 -15.20 9.49 0.43
C ALA A 120 -13.85 10.27 0.46
N LYS A 121 -12.99 10.00 1.44
CA LYS A 121 -11.67 10.66 1.57
C LYS A 121 -10.78 10.42 0.36
N VAL A 122 -10.79 9.23 -0.22
CA VAL A 122 -10.03 8.90 -1.43
C VAL A 122 -10.75 9.29 -2.73
N GLY A 123 -11.96 9.83 -2.66
CA GLY A 123 -12.73 10.26 -3.82
C GLY A 123 -13.48 9.13 -4.54
N PHE A 124 -13.77 8.03 -3.86
CA PHE A 124 -14.62 6.98 -4.42
C PHE A 124 -16.04 7.48 -4.64
N SER A 125 -16.65 7.14 -5.80
CA SER A 125 -18.00 7.58 -6.16
C SER A 125 -19.08 6.78 -5.42
N GLU A 126 -19.93 7.45 -4.65
CA GLU A 126 -21.08 6.84 -3.99
C GLU A 126 -22.11 6.26 -4.98
N ALA A 127 -22.12 6.74 -6.22
CA ALA A 127 -23.02 6.23 -7.27
C ALA A 127 -22.77 4.74 -7.60
N THR A 128 -21.60 4.22 -7.25
CA THR A 128 -21.21 2.80 -7.42
C THR A 128 -21.21 2.01 -6.12
N SER A 129 -21.78 2.57 -5.04
CA SER A 129 -21.96 1.87 -3.77
C SER A 129 -22.85 0.63 -3.95
N GLY A 130 -22.46 -0.48 -3.32
CA GLY A 130 -23.17 -1.77 -3.46
C GLY A 130 -22.86 -2.55 -4.74
N VAL A 131 -22.07 -1.98 -5.68
CA VAL A 131 -21.63 -2.70 -6.89
C VAL A 131 -20.35 -3.48 -6.60
N ALA A 132 -20.25 -4.72 -7.09
CA ALA A 132 -19.05 -5.55 -6.96
C ALA A 132 -17.83 -4.85 -7.56
N VAL A 133 -16.77 -4.64 -6.76
CA VAL A 133 -15.61 -3.81 -7.14
C VAL A 133 -14.94 -4.30 -8.42
N GLY A 134 -14.92 -5.62 -8.65
CA GLY A 134 -14.31 -6.19 -9.86
C GLY A 134 -14.98 -5.78 -11.17
N THR A 135 -16.20 -5.22 -11.14
CA THR A 135 -16.93 -4.75 -12.33
C THR A 135 -16.79 -3.23 -12.55
N LEU A 136 -16.19 -2.53 -11.60
CA LEU A 136 -15.97 -1.08 -11.67
C LEU A 136 -14.79 -0.73 -12.58
N PRO A 137 -14.73 0.52 -13.09
CA PRO A 137 -13.53 1.04 -13.75
C PRO A 137 -12.26 0.86 -12.89
N LEU A 138 -11.12 0.65 -13.53
CA LEU A 138 -9.86 0.34 -12.82
C LEU A 138 -9.48 1.43 -11.81
N VAL A 139 -9.71 2.70 -12.12
CA VAL A 139 -9.47 3.82 -11.20
C VAL A 139 -10.29 3.68 -9.92
N GLN A 140 -11.57 3.30 -10.01
CA GLN A 140 -12.42 3.07 -8.84
C GLN A 140 -11.91 1.89 -8.00
N GLN A 141 -11.46 0.81 -8.65
CA GLN A 141 -10.83 -0.31 -7.95
C GLN A 141 -9.56 0.11 -7.20
N ARG A 142 -8.74 1.01 -7.78
CA ARG A 142 -7.55 1.58 -7.14
C ARG A 142 -7.90 2.43 -5.91
N LEU A 143 -8.91 3.27 -6.01
CA LEU A 143 -9.39 4.07 -4.87
C LEU A 143 -9.89 3.19 -3.73
N VAL A 144 -10.64 2.12 -4.02
CA VAL A 144 -11.06 1.14 -3.00
C VAL A 144 -9.86 0.44 -2.37
N ALA A 145 -8.85 0.04 -3.15
CA ALA A 145 -7.63 -0.57 -2.63
C ALA A 145 -6.87 0.36 -1.68
N ILE A 146 -6.80 1.65 -2.00
CA ILE A 146 -6.18 2.68 -1.15
C ILE A 146 -7.00 2.86 0.13
N ALA A 147 -8.33 3.01 0.04
CA ALA A 147 -9.20 3.14 1.21
C ALA A 147 -9.06 1.93 2.15
N ARG A 148 -9.00 0.73 1.58
CA ARG A 148 -8.75 -0.51 2.32
C ARG A 148 -7.40 -0.50 3.02
N ALA A 149 -6.34 -0.04 2.36
CA ALA A 149 -4.99 -0.02 2.93
C ALA A 149 -4.85 0.96 4.10
N ILE A 150 -5.54 2.11 4.06
CA ILE A 150 -5.53 3.11 5.13
C ILE A 150 -6.53 2.82 6.25
N SER A 151 -7.42 1.84 6.10
CA SER A 151 -8.51 1.56 7.04
C SER A 151 -8.04 1.03 8.39
N THR A 152 -6.81 0.57 8.48
CA THR A 152 -6.18 0.12 9.72
C THR A 152 -5.41 1.24 10.44
N GLU A 153 -5.60 2.51 10.01
CA GLU A 153 -4.85 3.68 10.51
C GLU A 153 -3.33 3.49 10.37
N ALA A 154 -2.93 2.90 9.26
CA ALA A 154 -1.54 2.63 8.96
C ALA A 154 -0.69 3.91 8.97
N GLU A 155 0.50 3.82 9.55
CA GLU A 155 1.46 4.93 9.64
C GLU A 155 2.21 5.15 8.31
N VAL A 156 2.40 4.08 7.55
CA VAL A 156 3.08 4.08 6.25
C VAL A 156 2.20 3.38 5.22
N LEU A 157 2.03 4.01 4.07
CA LEU A 157 1.34 3.43 2.92
C LEU A 157 2.37 3.05 1.86
N ILE A 158 2.41 1.78 1.50
CA ILE A 158 3.29 1.22 0.47
C ILE A 158 2.43 0.81 -0.72
N LEU A 159 2.71 1.39 -1.89
CA LEU A 159 1.95 1.14 -3.11
C LEU A 159 2.88 0.57 -4.19
N ASP A 160 2.46 -0.50 -4.79
CA ASP A 160 3.18 -1.17 -5.86
C ASP A 160 2.52 -0.86 -7.21
N GLU A 161 3.11 0.05 -7.98
CA GLU A 161 2.63 0.52 -9.28
C GLU A 161 1.11 0.85 -9.26
N PRO A 162 0.65 1.77 -8.38
CA PRO A 162 -0.78 2.00 -8.14
C PRO A 162 -1.53 2.53 -9.35
N THR A 163 -0.83 3.11 -10.33
CA THR A 163 -1.42 3.66 -11.56
C THR A 163 -1.25 2.78 -12.79
N ARG A 164 -0.62 1.62 -12.64
CA ARG A 164 -0.39 0.72 -13.78
C ARG A 164 -1.70 0.35 -14.49
N GLY A 165 -1.72 0.58 -15.81
CA GLY A 165 -2.87 0.29 -16.66
C GLY A 165 -3.96 1.35 -16.68
N LEU A 166 -3.77 2.47 -15.98
CA LEU A 166 -4.64 3.64 -16.04
C LEU A 166 -4.28 4.53 -17.24
N ASN A 167 -5.25 5.33 -17.71
CA ASN A 167 -5.00 6.44 -18.59
C ASN A 167 -4.52 7.67 -17.78
N ALA A 168 -4.07 8.74 -18.46
CA ALA A 168 -3.49 9.90 -17.80
C ALA A 168 -4.45 10.61 -16.82
N ASP A 169 -5.73 10.74 -17.15
CA ASP A 169 -6.72 11.39 -16.27
C ASP A 169 -6.99 10.56 -15.01
N ASP A 170 -7.07 9.26 -15.16
CA ASP A 170 -7.23 8.32 -14.04
C ASP A 170 -5.98 8.28 -13.16
N GLU A 171 -4.77 8.38 -13.74
CA GLU A 171 -3.53 8.50 -12.97
C GLU A 171 -3.53 9.76 -12.10
N VAL A 172 -3.92 10.91 -12.67
CA VAL A 172 -4.07 12.18 -11.93
C VAL A 172 -5.03 12.00 -10.76
N THR A 173 -6.15 11.31 -10.98
CA THR A 173 -7.15 11.04 -9.93
C THR A 173 -6.54 10.24 -8.76
N VAL A 174 -5.78 9.18 -9.06
CA VAL A 174 -5.11 8.38 -8.02
C VAL A 174 -4.04 9.18 -7.29
N PHE A 175 -3.19 9.93 -8.02
CA PHE A 175 -2.16 10.76 -7.41
C PHE A 175 -2.75 11.89 -6.55
N ALA A 176 -3.87 12.51 -6.96
CA ALA A 176 -4.57 13.50 -6.14
C ALA A 176 -5.08 12.91 -4.82
N ALA A 177 -5.63 11.69 -4.85
CA ALA A 177 -6.03 10.98 -3.63
C ALA A 177 -4.83 10.70 -2.70
N LEU A 178 -3.69 10.25 -3.25
CA LEU A 178 -2.47 9.98 -2.49
C LEU A 178 -1.86 11.25 -1.90
N ALA A 179 -1.79 12.34 -2.67
CA ALA A 179 -1.30 13.63 -2.21
C ALA A 179 -2.14 14.16 -1.04
N LYS A 180 -3.48 14.07 -1.14
CA LYS A 180 -4.38 14.44 -0.06
C LYS A 180 -4.14 13.64 1.21
N LEU A 181 -3.80 12.35 1.10
CA LEU A 181 -3.49 11.51 2.25
C LEU A 181 -2.15 11.90 2.91
N ALA A 182 -1.12 12.22 2.12
CA ALA A 182 0.18 12.62 2.63
C ALA A 182 0.13 13.94 3.43
N HIS A 183 -0.68 14.91 2.98
CA HIS A 183 -0.80 16.22 3.63
C HIS A 183 -1.75 16.25 4.84
N THR A 184 -2.48 15.18 5.13
CA THR A 184 -3.38 15.14 6.32
C THR A 184 -2.66 14.78 7.63
N GLY A 185 -1.38 14.43 7.58
CA GLY A 185 -0.52 14.36 8.75
C GLY A 185 -0.10 15.76 9.15
N ASP A 186 -0.87 16.39 10.06
CA ASP A 186 -0.53 17.70 10.64
C ASP A 186 0.86 17.61 11.28
N PRO A 187 1.86 18.39 10.82
CA PRO A 187 3.12 18.49 11.54
C PRO A 187 2.85 19.34 12.80
N LYS A 188 2.68 18.67 13.94
CA LYS A 188 2.84 19.33 15.24
C LYS A 188 4.29 19.52 15.56
#